data_884c46b763adb3b1ead6f7413ee7dcbb
#
_entry.id   884c46b763adb3b1ead6f7413ee7dcbb
#
_cell.length_a   1.000
_cell.length_b   1.000
_cell.length_c   1.000
_cell.angle_alpha   90.00
_cell.angle_beta   90.00
_cell.angle_gamma   90.00
#
_symmetry.space_group_name_H-M   'P 1'
#
loop_
_entity.id
_entity.type
_entity.pdbx_description
1 polymer ?
#
loop_
_entity_poly.entity_id
_entity_poly.type
_entity_poly.pdbx_seq_one_letter_code
_entity_poly.pdbx_strand_id
1 'polypeptide(L)'
;MDLHLCDAPLGGTPAQAKLGQLSTMIGADSAVFERIRPVCEAWAQKIVHLGPVGDGHKMKLLNNFLSLGYGAIYAEALTLAQKVGISPQTFDSVITGGRMECGFYRTFMQYVLERDR
;
A
#
# COMPACT_ATOMS: atom_id res chain seq x y z
N MET A 1 -30.36 -7.26 -20.63
CA MET A 1 -29.36 -7.92 -19.79
C MET A 1 -28.97 -6.92 -18.69
N ASP A 2 -29.38 -7.16 -17.44
CA ASP A 2 -29.01 -6.28 -16.35
C ASP A 2 -27.57 -6.58 -15.93
N LEU A 3 -26.65 -5.70 -16.29
CA LEU A 3 -25.25 -5.78 -15.90
C LEU A 3 -25.04 -5.02 -14.62
N HIS A 4 -24.41 -5.67 -13.64
CA HIS A 4 -23.97 -5.04 -12.41
C HIS A 4 -22.47 -4.78 -12.50
N LEU A 5 -22.08 -3.56 -12.26
CA LEU A 5 -20.67 -3.12 -12.31
C LEU A 5 -20.15 -2.84 -10.92
N CYS A 6 -18.88 -3.14 -10.68
CA CYS A 6 -18.13 -2.73 -9.51
C CYS A 6 -16.69 -2.45 -9.89
N ASP A 7 -15.99 -1.67 -9.07
CA ASP A 7 -14.55 -1.55 -9.11
C ASP A 7 -13.97 -2.06 -7.79
N ALA A 8 -12.90 -2.84 -7.88
CA ALA A 8 -12.31 -3.53 -6.73
C ALA A 8 -10.77 -3.54 -6.81
N PRO A 9 -10.13 -2.37 -6.85
CA PRO A 9 -8.67 -2.30 -6.87
C PRO A 9 -8.05 -2.90 -5.61
N LEU A 10 -6.85 -3.44 -5.79
CA LEU A 10 -6.12 -4.17 -4.77
C LEU A 10 -5.03 -3.31 -4.11
N GLY A 11 -4.79 -3.56 -2.84
CA GLY A 11 -3.63 -3.08 -2.09
C GLY A 11 -2.87 -4.25 -1.49
N GLY A 12 -1.54 -4.14 -1.48
CA GLY A 12 -0.65 -5.18 -0.97
C GLY A 12 0.46 -5.54 -1.97
N THR A 13 1.22 -6.56 -1.61
CA THR A 13 2.38 -7.05 -2.36
C THR A 13 2.09 -8.41 -2.98
N PRO A 14 2.91 -8.89 -3.97
CA PRO A 14 2.80 -10.23 -4.50
C PRO A 14 2.91 -11.34 -3.44
N ALA A 15 3.71 -11.13 -2.39
CA ALA A 15 3.82 -12.06 -1.28
C ALA A 15 2.51 -12.18 -0.49
N GLN A 16 1.86 -11.05 -0.21
CA GLN A 16 0.57 -11.02 0.45
C GLN A 16 -0.55 -11.61 -0.42
N ALA A 17 -0.46 -11.43 -1.75
CA ALA A 17 -1.41 -12.04 -2.68
C ALA A 17 -1.39 -13.58 -2.60
N LYS A 18 -0.20 -14.18 -2.55
CA LYS A 18 -0.03 -15.63 -2.40
C LYS A 18 -0.65 -16.20 -1.11
N LEU A 19 -0.79 -15.36 -0.09
CA LEU A 19 -1.33 -15.74 1.21
C LEU A 19 -2.81 -15.35 1.39
N GLY A 20 -3.46 -14.77 0.36
CA GLY A 20 -4.82 -14.25 0.48
C GLY A 20 -4.94 -13.04 1.40
N GLN A 21 -3.85 -12.29 1.62
CA GLN A 21 -3.75 -11.19 2.58
C GLN A 21 -3.81 -9.80 1.94
N LEU A 22 -4.36 -9.69 0.75
CA LEU A 22 -4.54 -8.39 0.11
C LEU A 22 -5.62 -7.57 0.83
N SER A 23 -5.62 -6.28 0.57
CA SER A 23 -6.79 -5.43 0.80
C SER A 23 -7.49 -5.12 -0.51
N THR A 24 -8.82 -4.99 -0.49
CA THR A 24 -9.58 -4.52 -1.65
C THR A 24 -10.51 -3.38 -1.24
N MET A 25 -10.61 -2.39 -2.11
CA MET A 25 -11.41 -1.18 -1.94
C MET A 25 -12.53 -1.23 -2.98
N ILE A 26 -13.77 -1.43 -2.54
CA ILE A 26 -14.87 -1.72 -3.46
C ILE A 26 -15.78 -0.51 -3.61
N GLY A 27 -15.95 -0.08 -4.87
CA GLY A 27 -17.01 0.82 -5.31
C GLY A 27 -18.11 0.03 -6.00
N ALA A 28 -19.30 -0.02 -5.40
CA ALA A 28 -20.45 -0.76 -5.91
C ALA A 28 -21.74 -0.33 -5.19
N ASP A 29 -22.89 -0.58 -5.79
CA ASP A 29 -24.14 -0.55 -5.05
C ASP A 29 -24.15 -1.62 -3.95
N SER A 30 -24.81 -1.36 -2.82
CA SER A 30 -24.79 -2.25 -1.66
C SER A 30 -25.19 -3.70 -1.97
N ALA A 31 -26.21 -3.88 -2.81
CA ALA A 31 -26.66 -5.22 -3.22
C ALA A 31 -25.61 -5.96 -4.06
N VAL A 32 -24.87 -5.24 -4.90
CA VAL A 32 -23.75 -5.78 -5.69
C VAL A 32 -22.58 -6.12 -4.78
N PHE A 33 -22.26 -5.23 -3.84
CA PHE A 33 -21.21 -5.44 -2.85
C PHE A 33 -21.42 -6.75 -2.07
N GLU A 34 -22.62 -6.97 -1.52
CA GLU A 34 -22.92 -8.19 -0.75
C GLU A 34 -22.79 -9.47 -1.60
N ARG A 35 -23.12 -9.40 -2.89
CA ARG A 35 -22.97 -10.54 -3.81
C ARG A 35 -21.54 -10.88 -4.14
N ILE A 36 -20.66 -9.86 -4.29
CA ILE A 36 -19.25 -10.09 -4.66
C ILE A 36 -18.33 -10.31 -3.45
N ARG A 37 -18.74 -9.90 -2.27
CA ARG A 37 -17.94 -10.01 -1.04
C ARG A 37 -17.39 -11.41 -0.81
N PRO A 38 -18.18 -12.50 -0.88
CA PRO A 38 -17.64 -13.86 -0.69
C PRO A 38 -16.57 -14.26 -1.71
N VAL A 39 -16.65 -13.70 -2.92
CA VAL A 39 -15.64 -13.92 -3.97
C VAL A 39 -14.36 -13.18 -3.61
N CYS A 40 -14.46 -11.94 -3.11
CA CYS A 40 -13.32 -11.13 -2.70
C CYS A 40 -12.57 -11.73 -1.50
N GLU A 41 -13.26 -12.44 -0.62
CA GLU A 41 -12.67 -13.13 0.54
C GLU A 41 -11.64 -14.21 0.13
N ALA A 42 -11.70 -14.70 -1.11
CA ALA A 42 -10.71 -15.65 -1.61
C ALA A 42 -9.29 -15.08 -1.75
N TRP A 43 -9.13 -13.75 -1.88
CA TRP A 43 -7.81 -13.12 -2.06
C TRP A 43 -7.54 -11.97 -1.09
N ALA A 44 -8.56 -11.46 -0.40
CA ALA A 44 -8.45 -10.26 0.43
C ALA A 44 -8.81 -10.55 1.89
N GLN A 45 -7.90 -10.21 2.78
CA GLN A 45 -8.12 -10.21 4.23
C GLN A 45 -8.88 -8.96 4.69
N LYS A 46 -8.70 -7.84 3.99
CA LYS A 46 -9.37 -6.57 4.29
C LYS A 46 -10.22 -6.13 3.10
N ILE A 47 -11.52 -6.08 3.28
CA ILE A 47 -12.50 -5.68 2.27
C ILE A 47 -13.22 -4.44 2.77
N VAL A 48 -13.16 -3.35 2.00
CA VAL A 48 -13.78 -2.07 2.38
C VAL A 48 -14.74 -1.65 1.28
N HIS A 49 -16.03 -1.53 1.62
CA HIS A 49 -17.04 -0.91 0.76
C HIS A 49 -16.97 0.62 0.94
N LEU A 50 -16.73 1.34 -0.14
CA LEU A 50 -16.48 2.79 -0.10
C LEU A 50 -17.66 3.64 -0.59
N GLY A 51 -18.57 3.04 -1.35
CA GLY A 51 -19.69 3.76 -1.96
C GLY A 51 -19.93 3.33 -3.40
N PRO A 52 -20.47 4.21 -4.25
CA PRO A 52 -20.82 3.88 -5.62
C PRO A 52 -19.61 3.48 -6.48
N VAL A 53 -19.90 2.95 -7.64
CA VAL A 53 -18.91 2.56 -8.65
C VAL A 53 -17.95 3.72 -8.95
N GLY A 54 -16.64 3.42 -8.93
CA GLY A 54 -15.55 4.38 -9.12
C GLY A 54 -14.88 4.83 -7.83
N ASP A 55 -15.54 4.73 -6.67
CA ASP A 55 -14.95 5.17 -5.40
C ASP A 55 -13.79 4.28 -4.94
N GLY A 56 -13.80 3.00 -5.30
CA GLY A 56 -12.67 2.11 -5.11
C GLY A 56 -11.42 2.60 -5.83
N HIS A 57 -11.54 2.93 -7.13
CA HIS A 57 -10.42 3.46 -7.91
C HIS A 57 -9.96 4.83 -7.43
N LYS A 58 -10.86 5.74 -7.07
CA LYS A 58 -10.48 7.03 -6.47
C LYS A 58 -9.65 6.83 -5.21
N MET A 59 -10.09 5.97 -4.31
CA MET A 59 -9.36 5.68 -3.09
C MET A 59 -8.00 5.01 -3.37
N LYS A 60 -7.94 4.14 -4.37
CA LYS A 60 -6.66 3.54 -4.79
C LYS A 60 -5.67 4.57 -5.29
N LEU A 61 -6.11 5.57 -6.05
CA LEU A 61 -5.24 6.66 -6.50
C LEU A 61 -4.73 7.49 -5.33
N LEU A 62 -5.58 7.80 -4.34
CA LEU A 62 -5.17 8.51 -3.12
C LEU A 62 -4.16 7.70 -2.30
N ASN A 63 -4.39 6.40 -2.16
CA ASN A 63 -3.44 5.50 -1.49
C ASN A 63 -2.09 5.45 -2.21
N ASN A 64 -2.08 5.40 -3.53
CA ASN A 64 -0.85 5.44 -4.32
C ASN A 64 -0.14 6.80 -4.19
N PHE A 65 -0.88 7.90 -4.17
CA PHE A 65 -0.31 9.23 -3.92
C PHE A 65 0.45 9.27 -2.59
N LEU A 66 -0.13 8.73 -1.52
CA LEU A 66 0.54 8.66 -0.22
C LEU A 66 1.80 7.78 -0.28
N SER A 67 1.70 6.57 -0.82
CA SER A 67 2.84 5.64 -0.84
C SER A 67 4.00 6.13 -1.72
N LEU A 68 3.72 6.73 -2.87
CA LEU A 68 4.73 7.33 -3.74
C LEU A 68 5.34 8.58 -3.09
N GLY A 69 4.53 9.38 -2.40
CA GLY A 69 5.00 10.53 -1.64
C GLY A 69 5.97 10.12 -0.53
N TYR A 70 5.63 9.11 0.25
CA TYR A 70 6.55 8.57 1.26
C TYR A 70 7.85 8.05 0.65
N GLY A 71 7.78 7.28 -0.45
CA GLY A 71 8.97 6.80 -1.15
C GLY A 71 9.87 7.93 -1.63
N ALA A 72 9.30 8.98 -2.19
CA ALA A 72 10.05 10.15 -2.65
C ALA A 72 10.73 10.89 -1.49
N ILE A 73 10.03 11.08 -0.37
CA ILE A 73 10.58 11.73 0.83
C ILE A 73 11.73 10.91 1.43
N TYR A 74 11.58 9.58 1.50
CA TYR A 74 12.67 8.72 2.01
C TYR A 74 13.89 8.75 1.10
N ALA A 75 13.71 8.70 -0.21
CA ALA A 75 14.82 8.80 -1.17
C ALA A 75 15.57 10.14 -1.05
N GLU A 76 14.83 11.24 -0.92
CA GLU A 76 15.40 12.56 -0.73
C GLU A 76 16.17 12.66 0.59
N ALA A 77 15.57 12.20 1.70
CA ALA A 77 16.22 12.22 3.02
C ALA A 77 17.51 11.38 3.03
N LEU A 78 17.54 10.21 2.40
CA LEU A 78 18.74 9.38 2.28
C LEU A 78 19.81 10.04 1.42
N THR A 79 19.41 10.69 0.33
CA THR A 79 20.35 11.44 -0.52
C THR A 79 21.00 12.58 0.25
N LEU A 80 20.22 13.32 1.04
CA LEU A 80 20.73 14.37 1.92
C LEU A 80 21.65 13.81 3.01
N ALA A 81 21.25 12.70 3.65
CA ALA A 81 22.07 12.03 4.65
C ALA A 81 23.45 11.66 4.10
N GLN A 82 23.51 11.05 2.92
CA GLN A 82 24.78 10.71 2.25
C GLN A 82 25.63 11.95 1.94
N LYS A 83 25.02 13.05 1.50
CA LYS A 83 25.74 14.30 1.22
C LYS A 83 26.39 14.91 2.48
N VAL A 84 25.81 14.69 3.65
CA VAL A 84 26.38 15.18 4.92
C VAL A 84 27.19 14.10 5.66
N GLY A 85 27.49 12.98 5.02
CA GLY A 85 28.35 11.92 5.56
C GLY A 85 27.66 10.93 6.50
N ILE A 86 26.33 10.88 6.50
CA ILE A 86 25.55 9.91 7.29
C ILE A 86 25.24 8.69 6.40
N SER A 87 25.68 7.50 6.83
CA SER A 87 25.41 6.26 6.10
C SER A 87 23.91 5.86 6.16
N PRO A 88 23.40 5.07 5.19
CA PRO A 88 22.04 4.53 5.26
C PRO A 88 21.79 3.72 6.55
N GLN A 89 22.78 2.98 7.02
CA GLN A 89 22.71 2.20 8.27
C GLN A 89 22.56 3.11 9.49
N THR A 90 23.34 4.18 9.56
CA THR A 90 23.24 5.17 10.65
C THR A 90 21.89 5.88 10.60
N PHE A 91 21.44 6.28 9.41
CA PHE A 91 20.11 6.88 9.21
C PHE A 91 19.01 5.96 9.73
N ASP A 92 19.02 4.69 9.30
CA ASP A 92 18.03 3.69 9.69
C ASP A 92 18.01 3.48 11.23
N SER A 93 19.16 3.43 11.87
CA SER A 93 19.27 3.23 13.34
C SER A 93 18.58 4.33 14.16
N VAL A 94 18.44 5.53 13.59
CA VAL A 94 17.75 6.66 14.24
C VAL A 94 16.25 6.64 13.99
N ILE A 95 15.83 6.24 12.78
CA ILE A 95 14.41 6.26 12.40
C ILE A 95 13.67 5.04 12.95
N THR A 96 14.31 3.87 12.96
CA THR A 96 13.72 2.62 13.45
C THR A 96 13.39 2.73 14.94
N GLY A 97 12.19 2.34 15.31
CA GLY A 97 11.63 2.47 16.66
C GLY A 97 11.09 3.87 16.98
N GLY A 98 11.26 4.83 16.09
CA GLY A 98 10.78 6.20 16.24
C GLY A 98 9.41 6.46 15.60
N ARG A 99 8.93 7.70 15.76
CA ARG A 99 7.61 8.14 15.26
C ARG A 99 7.50 8.16 13.72
N MET A 100 8.63 8.21 13.02
CA MET A 100 8.68 8.21 11.55
C MET A 100 8.73 6.80 10.96
N GLU A 101 8.90 5.78 11.78
CA GLU A 101 8.85 4.40 11.34
C GLU A 101 7.40 3.98 11.04
N CYS A 102 7.20 3.38 9.87
CA CYS A 102 5.96 2.70 9.50
C CYS A 102 6.26 1.45 8.66
N GLY A 103 5.26 0.63 8.38
CA GLY A 103 5.44 -0.58 7.58
C GLY A 103 6.03 -0.32 6.20
N PHE A 104 5.63 0.79 5.56
CA PHE A 104 6.19 1.19 4.26
C PHE A 104 7.66 1.58 4.36
N TYR A 105 8.05 2.34 5.39
CA TYR A 105 9.45 2.69 5.67
C TYR A 105 10.33 1.43 5.82
N ARG A 106 9.89 0.45 6.63
CA ARG A 106 10.63 -0.81 6.82
C ARG A 106 10.88 -1.54 5.51
N THR A 107 9.87 -1.67 4.68
CA THR A 107 10.01 -2.31 3.36
C THR A 107 10.95 -1.52 2.46
N PHE A 108 10.85 -0.20 2.44
CA PHE A 108 11.73 0.66 1.65
C PHE A 108 13.19 0.52 2.09
N MET A 109 13.47 0.62 3.40
CA MET A 109 14.84 0.51 3.94
C MET A 109 15.42 -0.87 3.78
N GLN A 110 14.62 -1.93 3.85
CA GLN A 110 15.10 -3.28 3.55
C GLN A 110 15.72 -3.34 2.14
N TYR A 111 15.05 -2.82 1.12
CA TYR A 111 15.60 -2.77 -0.24
C TYR A 111 16.88 -1.93 -0.34
N VAL A 112 16.95 -0.81 0.37
CA VAL A 112 18.15 0.04 0.37
C VAL A 112 19.33 -0.69 1.00
N LEU A 113 19.13 -1.31 2.17
CA LEU A 113 20.20 -1.97 2.92
C LEU A 113 20.64 -3.31 2.29
N GLU A 114 19.75 -4.03 1.62
CA GLU A 114 20.08 -5.27 0.92
C GLU A 114 20.85 -5.03 -0.39
N ARG A 115 20.70 -3.86 -1.01
CA ARG A 115 21.35 -3.53 -2.28
C ARG A 115 22.84 -3.23 -2.14
N ASP A 116 23.33 -2.94 -0.96
CA ASP A 116 24.74 -2.69 -0.63
C ASP A 116 25.54 -3.99 -0.32
N ARG A 117 24.99 -5.17 -0.70
CA ARG A 117 25.65 -6.47 -0.51
C ARG A 117 26.18 -7.06 -1.80
#